data_1e9d69b36fca274c72dd5dcd7d8e7653
#
_entry.id   1e9d69b36fca274c72dd5dcd7d8e7653
#
_cell.length_a   1.000
_cell.length_b   1.000
_cell.length_c   1.000
_cell.angle_alpha   90.00
_cell.angle_beta   90.00
_cell.angle_gamma   90.00
#
_symmetry.space_group_name_H-M   'P 1'
#
loop_
_entity.id
_entity.type
_entity.pdbx_description
1 polymer ?
#
loop_
_entity_poly.entity_id
_entity_poly.type
_entity_poly.pdbx_seq_one_letter_code
_entity_poly.pdbx_strand_id
1 'polypeptide(L)'
;MKRTVWLWELVGFALTGFLGTILHFLYDWLGGAAWIAPFSGVNESTWEHMKLLFWPMLIFAIVQSFFFKGYEGFWCIKLKGILIGLSLIPLLFYTYNGIIGKSPDWMNIAIFFISAAVVYVYETRKFKKGGTPCRFSRLCFALLCVIALLFVLFTFNTPGLAIFRDPIDGAYGIQ
;
A
#
# COMPACT_ATOMS: atom_id res chain seq x y z
N MET A 1 14.61 -23.05 -3.19
CA MET A 1 14.59 -21.66 -2.68
C MET A 1 14.09 -20.64 -3.70
N LYS A 2 14.72 -20.43 -4.89
CA LYS A 2 14.32 -19.35 -5.84
C LYS A 2 12.87 -19.47 -6.38
N ARG A 3 12.38 -20.71 -6.61
CA ARG A 3 11.01 -20.98 -7.08
C ARG A 3 9.98 -20.68 -5.98
N THR A 4 10.31 -20.98 -4.74
CA THR A 4 9.47 -20.69 -3.57
C THR A 4 9.28 -19.19 -3.35
N VAL A 5 10.35 -18.38 -3.51
CA VAL A 5 10.26 -16.92 -3.42
C VAL A 5 9.25 -16.36 -4.42
N TRP A 6 9.33 -16.79 -5.70
CA TRP A 6 8.41 -16.29 -6.72
C TRP A 6 6.95 -16.63 -6.40
N LEU A 7 6.68 -17.82 -5.90
CA LEU A 7 5.32 -18.22 -5.49
C LEU A 7 4.80 -17.35 -4.33
N TRP A 8 5.63 -17.09 -3.31
CA TRP A 8 5.26 -16.22 -2.20
C TRP A 8 4.91 -14.81 -2.67
N GLU A 9 5.75 -14.23 -3.53
CA GLU A 9 5.50 -12.87 -4.04
C GLU A 9 4.27 -12.80 -4.95
N LEU A 10 4.01 -13.85 -5.75
CA LEU A 10 2.80 -13.95 -6.55
C LEU A 10 1.54 -14.05 -5.67
N VAL A 11 1.57 -14.88 -4.62
CA VAL A 11 0.48 -14.97 -3.64
C VAL A 11 0.29 -13.62 -2.93
N GLY A 12 1.39 -12.95 -2.55
CA GLY A 12 1.33 -11.62 -1.94
C GLY A 12 0.66 -10.60 -2.86
N PHE A 13 1.04 -10.57 -4.13
CA PHE A 13 0.41 -9.71 -5.13
C PHE A 13 -1.10 -9.99 -5.28
N ALA A 14 -1.48 -11.26 -5.41
CA ALA A 14 -2.88 -11.65 -5.52
C ALA A 14 -3.69 -11.29 -4.27
N LEU A 15 -3.14 -11.55 -3.07
CA LEU A 15 -3.77 -11.18 -1.81
C LEU A 15 -3.88 -9.65 -1.64
N THR A 16 -2.86 -8.90 -2.04
CA THR A 16 -2.91 -7.43 -2.00
C THR A 16 -3.99 -6.90 -2.92
N GLY A 17 -4.12 -7.41 -4.14
CA GLY A 17 -5.19 -7.04 -5.06
C GLY A 17 -6.57 -7.38 -4.50
N PHE A 18 -6.76 -8.60 -4.01
CA PHE A 18 -8.02 -9.05 -3.46
C PHE A 18 -8.44 -8.28 -2.21
N LEU A 19 -7.56 -8.19 -1.22
CA LEU A 19 -7.85 -7.47 0.03
C LEU A 19 -7.98 -5.97 -0.20
N GLY A 20 -7.15 -5.37 -1.07
CA GLY A 20 -7.27 -3.97 -1.43
C GLY A 20 -8.63 -3.64 -2.04
N THR A 21 -9.14 -4.52 -2.92
CA THR A 21 -10.48 -4.37 -3.50
C THR A 21 -11.57 -4.48 -2.43
N ILE A 22 -11.48 -5.45 -1.51
CA ILE A 22 -12.44 -5.57 -0.39
C ILE A 22 -12.40 -4.31 0.48
N LEU A 23 -11.22 -3.87 0.87
CA LEU A 23 -11.05 -2.70 1.73
C LEU A 23 -11.53 -1.41 1.06
N HIS A 24 -11.55 -1.34 -0.27
CA HIS A 24 -12.08 -0.19 -1.00
C HIS A 24 -13.57 0.02 -0.72
N PHE A 25 -14.35 -1.06 -0.65
CA PHE A 25 -15.80 -1.00 -0.45
C PHE A 25 -16.26 -1.25 0.99
N LEU A 26 -15.36 -1.72 1.85
CA LEU A 26 -15.72 -2.23 3.18
C LEU A 26 -16.32 -1.15 4.10
N TYR A 27 -15.84 0.10 3.98
CA TYR A 27 -16.39 1.23 4.74
C TYR A 27 -17.86 1.45 4.42
N ASP A 28 -18.22 1.48 3.14
CA ASP A 28 -19.59 1.67 2.68
C ASP A 28 -20.47 0.47 3.03
N TRP A 29 -19.96 -0.76 2.86
CA TRP A 29 -20.71 -1.98 3.22
C TRP A 29 -21.04 -2.06 4.71
N LEU A 30 -20.22 -1.45 5.56
CA LEU A 30 -20.43 -1.37 7.01
C LEU A 30 -21.15 -0.08 7.46
N GLY A 31 -21.76 0.64 6.53
CA GLY A 31 -22.56 1.84 6.81
C GLY A 31 -21.77 3.00 7.39
N GLY A 32 -20.50 3.17 6.98
CA GLY A 32 -19.64 4.27 7.44
C GLY A 32 -19.10 4.09 8.86
N ALA A 33 -18.93 2.84 9.32
CA ALA A 33 -18.48 2.57 10.68
C ALA A 33 -17.06 3.11 10.94
N ALA A 34 -16.91 4.01 11.91
CA ALA A 34 -15.65 4.71 12.20
C ALA A 34 -14.47 3.80 12.53
N TRP A 35 -14.71 2.63 13.13
CA TRP A 35 -13.65 1.68 13.51
C TRP A 35 -12.96 1.03 12.31
N ILE A 36 -13.62 0.93 11.15
CA ILE A 36 -13.03 0.37 9.93
C ILE A 36 -12.36 1.44 9.06
N ALA A 37 -12.73 2.69 9.21
CA ALA A 37 -12.22 3.81 8.42
C ALA A 37 -10.68 3.87 8.30
N PRO A 38 -9.87 3.60 9.33
CA PRO A 38 -8.40 3.59 9.20
C PRO A 38 -7.86 2.54 8.24
N PHE A 39 -8.61 1.49 7.96
CA PHE A 39 -8.19 0.34 7.15
C PHE A 39 -8.79 0.35 5.76
N SER A 40 -9.93 0.99 5.58
CA SER A 40 -10.73 1.04 4.36
C SER A 40 -10.64 2.39 3.66
N GLY A 41 -10.98 2.46 2.38
CA GLY A 41 -11.21 3.71 1.67
C GLY A 41 -12.47 4.41 2.23
N VAL A 42 -12.36 5.66 2.66
CA VAL A 42 -13.50 6.46 3.14
C VAL A 42 -13.93 7.50 2.09
N ASN A 43 -13.09 7.73 1.08
CA ASN A 43 -13.33 8.58 -0.07
C ASN A 43 -12.35 8.21 -1.21
N GLU A 44 -12.44 8.87 -2.35
CA GLU A 44 -11.63 8.59 -3.55
C GLU A 44 -10.28 9.34 -3.58
N SER A 45 -9.80 9.86 -2.45
CA SER A 45 -8.51 10.55 -2.39
C SER A 45 -7.33 9.61 -2.63
N THR A 46 -6.24 10.17 -3.13
CA THR A 46 -5.00 9.41 -3.35
C THR A 46 -4.46 8.78 -2.06
N TRP A 47 -4.64 9.46 -0.92
CA TRP A 47 -4.28 8.95 0.41
C TRP A 47 -5.02 7.67 0.75
N GLU A 48 -6.32 7.63 0.48
CA GLU A 48 -7.15 6.45 0.74
C GLU A 48 -6.70 5.25 -0.11
N HIS A 49 -6.39 5.46 -1.38
CA HIS A 49 -5.84 4.43 -2.25
C HIS A 49 -4.47 3.91 -1.77
N MET A 50 -3.65 4.75 -1.14
CA MET A 50 -2.40 4.32 -0.51
C MET A 50 -2.66 3.38 0.68
N LYS A 51 -3.71 3.60 1.48
CA LYS A 51 -4.12 2.68 2.57
C LYS A 51 -4.45 1.29 2.03
N LEU A 52 -5.19 1.23 0.92
CA LEU A 52 -5.60 -0.04 0.29
C LEU A 52 -4.41 -0.88 -0.18
N LEU A 53 -3.30 -0.25 -0.52
CA LEU A 53 -2.04 -0.93 -0.85
C LEU A 53 -1.28 -1.33 0.43
N PHE A 54 -1.16 -0.41 1.37
CA PHE A 54 -0.32 -0.53 2.56
C PHE A 54 -0.76 -1.67 3.48
N TRP A 55 -2.04 -1.70 3.86
CA TRP A 55 -2.52 -2.65 4.86
C TRP A 55 -2.38 -4.11 4.43
N PRO A 56 -2.82 -4.51 3.23
CA PRO A 56 -2.60 -5.88 2.76
C PRO A 56 -1.12 -6.26 2.67
N MET A 57 -0.28 -5.34 2.18
CA MET A 57 1.16 -5.58 2.09
C MET A 57 1.82 -5.74 3.46
N LEU A 58 1.44 -4.92 4.45
CA LEU A 58 1.96 -5.03 5.81
C LEU A 58 1.53 -6.36 6.46
N ILE A 59 0.26 -6.72 6.36
CA ILE A 59 -0.27 -7.99 6.90
C ILE A 59 0.46 -9.17 6.25
N PHE A 60 0.58 -9.15 4.93
CA PHE A 60 1.32 -10.20 4.21
C PHE A 60 2.80 -10.26 4.61
N ALA A 61 3.46 -9.11 4.77
CA ALA A 61 4.85 -9.04 5.22
C ALA A 61 5.05 -9.63 6.62
N ILE A 62 4.11 -9.38 7.55
CA ILE A 62 4.14 -9.99 8.90
C ILE A 62 4.06 -11.51 8.78
N VAL A 63 3.10 -12.05 8.02
CA VAL A 63 2.98 -13.50 7.81
C VAL A 63 4.24 -14.06 7.15
N GLN A 64 4.72 -13.43 6.08
CA GLN A 64 5.90 -13.87 5.34
C GLN A 64 7.16 -13.87 6.19
N SER A 65 7.29 -12.96 7.18
CA SER A 65 8.45 -12.86 8.07
C SER A 65 8.73 -14.14 8.84
N PHE A 66 7.70 -14.92 9.17
CA PHE A 66 7.86 -16.21 9.86
C PHE A 66 8.52 -17.28 8.97
N PHE A 67 8.34 -17.18 7.66
CA PHE A 67 8.86 -18.14 6.68
C PHE A 67 10.19 -17.67 6.05
N PHE A 68 10.49 -16.37 6.08
CA PHE A 68 11.66 -15.74 5.45
C PHE A 68 12.77 -15.41 6.45
N LYS A 69 12.87 -16.13 7.58
CA LYS A 69 13.88 -15.90 8.64
C LYS A 69 15.34 -15.97 8.15
N GLY A 70 15.59 -16.69 7.06
CA GLY A 70 16.94 -16.82 6.47
C GLY A 70 17.32 -15.74 5.46
N TYR A 71 16.43 -14.77 5.20
CA TYR A 71 16.69 -13.69 4.25
C TYR A 71 17.22 -12.44 4.97
N GLU A 72 18.42 -12.01 4.57
CA GLU A 72 19.05 -10.85 5.17
C GLU A 72 18.30 -9.56 4.86
N GLY A 73 18.08 -8.71 5.87
CA GLY A 73 17.44 -7.41 5.72
C GLY A 73 15.98 -7.46 5.29
N PHE A 74 15.22 -8.49 5.67
CA PHE A 74 13.82 -8.70 5.30
C PHE A 74 12.99 -7.42 5.44
N TRP A 75 12.95 -6.81 6.64
CA TRP A 75 12.15 -5.61 6.88
C TRP A 75 12.62 -4.38 6.11
N CYS A 76 13.92 -4.30 5.78
CA CYS A 76 14.44 -3.22 4.95
C CYS A 76 14.00 -3.36 3.49
N ILE A 77 13.86 -4.60 3.00
CA ILE A 77 13.32 -4.87 1.66
C ILE A 77 11.83 -4.51 1.65
N LYS A 78 11.06 -4.94 2.66
CA LYS A 78 9.63 -4.63 2.78
C LYS A 78 9.36 -3.13 2.89
N LEU A 79 10.08 -2.43 3.77
CA LEU A 79 9.94 -0.97 3.89
C LEU A 79 10.20 -0.27 2.54
N LYS A 80 11.32 -0.59 1.88
CA LYS A 80 11.64 0.03 0.58
C LYS A 80 10.60 -0.31 -0.48
N GLY A 81 10.14 -1.57 -0.54
CA GLY A 81 9.09 -1.99 -1.45
C GLY A 81 7.81 -1.20 -1.23
N ILE A 82 7.31 -1.18 0.01
CA ILE A 82 6.09 -0.44 0.38
C ILE A 82 6.23 1.05 0.06
N LEU A 83 7.35 1.68 0.42
CA LEU A 83 7.59 3.10 0.10
C LEU A 83 7.58 3.37 -1.41
N ILE A 84 8.14 2.47 -2.23
CA ILE A 84 8.04 2.57 -3.70
C ILE A 84 6.57 2.55 -4.12
N GLY A 85 5.78 1.61 -3.64
CA GLY A 85 4.35 1.51 -3.99
C GLY A 85 3.55 2.74 -3.56
N LEU A 86 3.74 3.17 -2.31
CA LEU A 86 3.09 4.38 -1.78
C LEU A 86 3.47 5.66 -2.53
N SER A 87 4.70 5.74 -3.06
CA SER A 87 5.13 6.90 -3.87
C SER A 87 4.61 6.82 -5.30
N LEU A 88 4.48 5.61 -5.87
CA LEU A 88 4.01 5.43 -7.24
C LEU A 88 2.54 5.82 -7.42
N ILE A 89 1.68 5.53 -6.43
CA ILE A 89 0.26 5.87 -6.51
C ILE A 89 0.06 7.37 -6.76
N PRO A 90 0.52 8.30 -5.90
CA PRO A 90 0.35 9.72 -6.14
C PRO A 90 1.12 10.20 -7.38
N LEU A 91 2.32 9.69 -7.62
CA LEU A 91 3.11 10.06 -8.78
C LEU A 91 2.37 9.78 -10.09
N LEU A 92 1.85 8.57 -10.26
CA LEU A 92 1.13 8.19 -11.47
C LEU A 92 -0.21 8.90 -11.58
N PHE A 93 -0.95 9.01 -10.47
CA PHE A 93 -2.24 9.69 -10.43
C PHE A 93 -2.12 11.17 -10.85
N TYR A 94 -1.24 11.94 -10.20
CA TYR A 94 -1.09 13.37 -10.52
C TYR A 94 -0.44 13.61 -11.87
N THR A 95 0.48 12.73 -12.31
CA THR A 95 1.07 12.83 -13.66
C THR A 95 0.01 12.61 -14.72
N TYR A 96 -0.81 11.58 -14.59
CA TYR A 96 -1.90 11.29 -15.54
C TYR A 96 -2.90 12.44 -15.59
N ASN A 97 -3.41 12.88 -14.42
CA ASN A 97 -4.40 13.95 -14.36
C ASN A 97 -3.83 15.30 -14.83
N GLY A 98 -2.54 15.56 -14.61
CA GLY A 98 -1.88 16.79 -15.08
C GLY A 98 -1.69 16.85 -16.59
N ILE A 99 -1.56 15.70 -17.27
CA ILE A 99 -1.31 15.66 -18.72
C ILE A 99 -2.61 15.47 -19.52
N ILE A 100 -3.47 14.56 -19.07
CA ILE A 100 -4.65 14.10 -19.84
C ILE A 100 -5.94 14.69 -19.28
N GLY A 101 -5.95 15.14 -18.04
CA GLY A 101 -7.14 15.61 -17.32
C GLY A 101 -7.71 14.56 -16.39
N LYS A 102 -9.02 14.62 -16.09
CA LYS A 102 -9.67 13.72 -15.12
C LYS A 102 -9.49 12.24 -15.52
N SER A 103 -8.92 11.45 -14.60
CA SER A 103 -8.75 10.02 -14.82
C SER A 103 -10.09 9.26 -14.74
N PRO A 104 -10.34 8.33 -15.66
CA PRO A 104 -11.45 7.38 -15.50
C PRO A 104 -11.14 6.35 -14.40
N ASP A 105 -12.18 5.76 -13.81
CA ASP A 105 -12.05 4.83 -12.66
C ASP A 105 -11.12 3.65 -12.94
N TRP A 106 -11.17 3.09 -14.15
CA TRP A 106 -10.29 1.99 -14.53
C TRP A 106 -8.79 2.36 -14.49
N MET A 107 -8.46 3.65 -14.69
CA MET A 107 -7.08 4.14 -14.59
C MET A 107 -6.60 4.12 -13.14
N ASN A 108 -7.45 4.50 -12.19
CA ASN A 108 -7.13 4.45 -10.76
C ASN A 108 -6.88 3.01 -10.31
N ILE A 109 -7.69 2.07 -10.79
CA ILE A 109 -7.50 0.63 -10.58
C ILE A 109 -6.17 0.17 -11.20
N ALA A 110 -5.86 0.59 -12.44
CA ALA A 110 -4.61 0.25 -13.11
C ALA A 110 -3.38 0.78 -12.35
N ILE A 111 -3.42 2.03 -11.85
CA ILE A 111 -2.36 2.63 -11.03
C ILE A 111 -2.10 1.81 -9.78
N PHE A 112 -3.15 1.37 -9.08
CA PHE A 112 -3.02 0.50 -7.91
C PHE A 112 -2.30 -0.82 -8.25
N PHE A 113 -2.76 -1.54 -9.27
CA PHE A 113 -2.15 -2.82 -9.66
C PHE A 113 -0.72 -2.67 -10.22
N ILE A 114 -0.43 -1.60 -10.96
CA ILE A 114 0.93 -1.29 -11.44
C ILE A 114 1.84 -1.05 -10.23
N SER A 115 1.41 -0.24 -9.27
CA SER A 115 2.18 0.06 -8.07
C SER A 115 2.47 -1.22 -7.27
N ALA A 116 1.46 -2.06 -7.04
CA ALA A 116 1.62 -3.36 -6.39
C ALA A 116 2.60 -4.26 -7.16
N ALA A 117 2.45 -4.39 -8.49
CA ALA A 117 3.32 -5.23 -9.31
C ALA A 117 4.78 -4.80 -9.24
N VAL A 118 5.06 -3.49 -9.31
CA VAL A 118 6.43 -2.95 -9.17
C VAL A 118 7.04 -3.33 -7.84
N VAL A 119 6.27 -3.24 -6.74
CA VAL A 119 6.75 -3.63 -5.41
C VAL A 119 7.10 -5.11 -5.36
N TYR A 120 6.19 -5.99 -5.77
CA TYR A 120 6.42 -7.44 -5.70
C TYR A 120 7.51 -7.92 -6.66
N VAL A 121 7.70 -7.26 -7.80
CA VAL A 121 8.85 -7.49 -8.69
C VAL A 121 10.15 -7.06 -8.02
N TYR A 122 10.18 -5.90 -7.36
CA TYR A 122 11.34 -5.43 -6.59
C TYR A 122 11.70 -6.42 -5.48
N GLU A 123 10.75 -6.82 -4.66
CA GLU A 123 10.93 -7.78 -3.55
C GLU A 123 11.41 -9.14 -4.05
N THR A 124 10.78 -9.67 -5.11
CA THR A 124 11.21 -10.91 -5.77
C THR A 124 12.69 -10.86 -6.16
N ARG A 125 13.13 -9.76 -6.77
CA ARG A 125 14.53 -9.60 -7.20
C ARG A 125 15.49 -9.59 -6.01
N LYS A 126 15.10 -8.97 -4.89
CA LYS A 126 15.92 -8.89 -3.67
C LYS A 126 15.98 -10.24 -2.95
N PHE A 127 14.85 -10.89 -2.74
CA PHE A 127 14.81 -12.19 -2.06
C PHE A 127 15.44 -13.31 -2.88
N LYS A 128 15.33 -13.32 -4.22
CA LYS A 128 16.07 -14.28 -5.07
C LYS A 128 17.58 -14.18 -4.96
N LYS A 129 18.11 -13.04 -4.51
CA LYS A 129 19.55 -12.83 -4.24
C LYS A 129 19.94 -13.18 -2.81
N GLY A 130 19.04 -13.70 -1.98
CA GLY A 130 19.29 -14.04 -0.57
C GLY A 130 18.98 -12.90 0.41
N GLY A 131 18.45 -11.81 -0.07
CA GLY A 131 18.16 -10.62 0.73
C GLY A 131 19.08 -9.44 0.37
N THR A 132 19.16 -8.47 1.28
CA THR A 132 20.02 -7.30 1.14
C THR A 132 20.62 -6.96 2.51
N PRO A 133 21.95 -6.81 2.66
CA PRO A 133 22.55 -6.42 3.92
C PRO A 133 21.88 -5.18 4.50
N CYS A 134 21.40 -5.28 5.73
CA CYS A 134 20.75 -4.17 6.41
C CYS A 134 20.96 -4.24 7.92
N ARG A 135 21.77 -3.33 8.45
CA ARG A 135 22.07 -3.21 9.88
C ARG A 135 20.83 -2.80 10.71
N PHE A 136 19.89 -2.07 10.10
CA PHE A 136 18.76 -1.42 10.79
C PHE A 136 17.42 -2.10 10.52
N SER A 137 17.39 -3.44 10.38
CA SER A 137 16.16 -4.17 10.04
C SER A 137 15.03 -3.91 11.05
N ARG A 138 15.30 -3.82 12.35
CA ARG A 138 14.31 -3.49 13.38
C ARG A 138 13.77 -2.06 13.23
N LEU A 139 14.63 -1.10 12.88
CA LEU A 139 14.21 0.27 12.60
C LEU A 139 13.30 0.33 11.37
N CYS A 140 13.58 -0.45 10.34
CA CYS A 140 12.71 -0.53 9.17
C CYS A 140 11.30 -1.04 9.52
N PHE A 141 11.19 -2.02 10.41
CA PHE A 141 9.89 -2.46 10.93
C PHE A 141 9.20 -1.36 11.76
N ALA A 142 9.94 -0.70 12.65
CA ALA A 142 9.40 0.42 13.44
C ALA A 142 8.88 1.57 12.53
N LEU A 143 9.57 1.87 11.44
CA LEU A 143 9.11 2.86 10.45
C LEU A 143 7.81 2.42 9.75
N LEU A 144 7.63 1.13 9.45
CA LEU A 144 6.35 0.62 8.94
C LEU A 144 5.23 0.81 9.97
N CYS A 145 5.50 0.59 11.25
CA CYS A 145 4.52 0.85 12.32
C CYS A 145 4.20 2.35 12.43
N VAL A 146 5.17 3.24 12.23
CA VAL A 146 4.93 4.70 12.20
C VAL A 146 4.03 5.06 11.00
N ILE A 147 4.29 4.50 9.82
CA ILE A 147 3.42 4.71 8.64
C ILE A 147 1.99 4.21 8.92
N ALA A 148 1.84 3.03 9.55
CA ALA A 148 0.54 2.52 9.96
C ALA A 148 -0.19 3.49 10.90
N LEU A 149 0.52 4.03 11.90
CA LEU A 149 -0.02 5.04 12.81
C LEU A 149 -0.44 6.32 12.08
N LEU A 150 0.35 6.79 11.12
CA LEU A 150 0.01 7.96 10.30
C LEU A 150 -1.26 7.73 9.48
N PHE A 151 -1.46 6.54 8.92
CA PHE A 151 -2.71 6.21 8.24
C PHE A 151 -3.91 6.27 9.18
N VAL A 152 -3.79 5.75 10.41
CA VAL A 152 -4.85 5.85 11.43
C VAL A 152 -5.11 7.30 11.83
N LEU A 153 -4.07 8.06 12.17
CA LEU A 153 -4.19 9.44 12.64
C LEU A 153 -4.80 10.36 11.58
N PHE A 154 -4.34 10.27 10.33
CA PHE A 154 -4.81 11.15 9.25
C PHE A 154 -6.14 10.74 8.66
N THR A 155 -6.68 9.58 8.99
CA THR A 155 -8.08 9.24 8.72
C THR A 155 -9.03 10.11 9.56
N PHE A 156 -8.69 10.33 10.84
CA PHE A 156 -9.54 11.11 11.76
C PHE A 156 -9.17 12.60 11.83
N ASN A 157 -7.90 12.93 11.55
CA ASN A 157 -7.38 14.31 11.55
C ASN A 157 -6.77 14.64 10.19
N THR A 158 -7.62 14.69 9.18
CA THR A 158 -7.22 14.80 7.79
C THR A 158 -6.62 16.17 7.48
N PRO A 159 -5.34 16.25 7.04
CA PRO A 159 -4.73 17.53 6.64
C PRO A 159 -5.36 18.09 5.36
N GLY A 160 -5.46 19.43 5.25
CA GLY A 160 -5.98 20.13 4.06
C GLY A 160 -4.98 20.16 2.88
N LEU A 161 -4.36 19.03 2.55
CA LEU A 161 -3.40 18.88 1.45
C LEU A 161 -4.04 18.14 0.26
N ALA A 162 -3.60 18.42 -0.95
CA ALA A 162 -4.15 17.85 -2.18
C ALA A 162 -4.23 16.31 -2.18
N ILE A 163 -3.28 15.62 -1.54
CA ILE A 163 -3.23 14.16 -1.48
C ILE A 163 -4.43 13.56 -0.69
N PHE A 164 -5.04 14.32 0.21
CA PHE A 164 -6.18 13.91 1.03
C PHE A 164 -7.52 14.38 0.45
N ARG A 165 -7.47 15.21 -0.60
CA ARG A 165 -8.68 15.75 -1.22
C ARG A 165 -9.30 14.72 -2.14
N ASP A 166 -10.60 14.49 -1.94
CA ASP A 166 -11.39 13.69 -2.88
C ASP A 166 -11.47 14.40 -4.25
N PRO A 167 -11.09 13.75 -5.35
CA PRO A 167 -11.14 14.36 -6.68
C PRO A 167 -12.56 14.47 -7.24
N ILE A 168 -13.57 13.83 -6.64
CA ILE A 168 -14.96 13.81 -7.10
C ILE A 168 -15.71 15.01 -6.55
N ASP A 169 -15.75 15.16 -5.23
CA ASP A 169 -16.54 16.19 -4.53
C ASP A 169 -15.70 17.29 -3.85
N GLY A 170 -14.38 17.06 -3.75
CA GLY A 170 -13.44 18.02 -3.14
C GLY A 170 -13.37 17.97 -1.62
N ALA A 171 -14.05 17.02 -0.98
CA ALA A 171 -14.08 16.85 0.47
C ALA A 171 -12.79 16.23 1.05
N TYR A 172 -12.67 16.22 2.37
CA TYR A 172 -11.52 15.70 3.11
C TYR A 172 -11.97 14.76 4.22
N GLY A 173 -11.31 13.60 4.35
CA GLY A 173 -11.53 12.66 5.45
C GLY A 173 -12.89 11.97 5.44
N ILE A 174 -13.35 11.60 6.63
CA ILE A 174 -14.66 10.96 6.87
C ILE A 174 -15.76 12.02 6.73
N GLN A 175 -16.82 11.70 6.00
CA GLN A 175 -18.02 12.54 5.85
C GLN A 175 -19.15 12.01 6.71
#